data_6f12409da0afe967021597e390239f54
#
_entry.id   6f12409da0afe967021597e390239f54
#
_cell.length_a   1.000
_cell.length_b   1.000
_cell.length_c   1.000
_cell.angle_alpha   90.00
_cell.angle_beta   90.00
_cell.angle_gamma   90.00
#
_symmetry.space_group_name_H-M   'P 1'
#
loop_
_entity.id
_entity.type
_entity.pdbx_description
1 polymer ?
#
loop_
_entity_poly.entity_id
_entity_poly.type
_entity_poly.pdbx_seq_one_letter_code
_entity_poly.pdbx_strand_id
1 'polypeptide(L)'
;MRLLVIEDDPLIARSLEHALAPLGNTVEAFATRAEARAALAHDRFDLILLDLGLPDGDGLELLAELRDRGDTTPVLILTARDAVDDRVSGLDLGADDYLAKPFSIAELEARVRALLRRSQQRSDNRLRHGPLAFDPATGSASLEEAPLELPRRELLLVEGLLLHAGSIAPREALERRLFGFDEVGTNALEVYVSRLRKRLKGSGLRIRTFRGLGYRLEDDAG
;
A
#
# COMPACT_ATOMS: atom_id res chain seq x y z
N MET A 1 2.29 -15.35 -6.64
CA MET A 1 1.70 -14.00 -6.67
C MET A 1 0.51 -13.99 -7.60
N ARG A 2 -0.52 -13.17 -7.32
CA ARG A 2 -1.68 -13.01 -8.22
C ARG A 2 -1.48 -11.75 -9.06
N LEU A 3 -1.43 -11.91 -10.38
CA LEU A 3 -1.26 -10.83 -11.33
C LEU A 3 -2.55 -10.62 -12.13
N LEU A 4 -2.93 -9.37 -12.32
CA LEU A 4 -4.05 -8.98 -13.17
C LEU A 4 -3.49 -8.41 -14.47
N VAL A 5 -3.90 -8.96 -15.62
CA VAL A 5 -3.61 -8.44 -16.95
C VAL A 5 -4.88 -7.85 -17.52
N ILE A 6 -4.81 -6.60 -17.97
CA ILE A 6 -5.92 -5.90 -18.61
C ILE A 6 -5.45 -5.51 -20.01
N GLU A 7 -5.85 -6.31 -20.99
CA GLU A 7 -5.35 -6.26 -22.37
C GLU A 7 -6.41 -6.82 -23.31
N ASP A 8 -6.83 -6.06 -24.30
CA ASP A 8 -7.89 -6.45 -25.25
C ASP A 8 -7.39 -7.32 -26.41
N ASP A 9 -6.08 -7.27 -26.72
CA ASP A 9 -5.51 -8.19 -27.71
C ASP A 9 -5.27 -9.58 -27.08
N PRO A 10 -6.02 -10.62 -27.54
CA PRO A 10 -5.91 -11.94 -26.94
C PRO A 10 -4.56 -12.63 -27.21
N LEU A 11 -3.80 -12.20 -28.22
CA LEU A 11 -2.47 -12.75 -28.48
C LEU A 11 -1.46 -12.17 -27.50
N ILE A 12 -1.56 -10.87 -27.19
CA ILE A 12 -0.71 -10.23 -26.20
C ILE A 12 -1.05 -10.78 -24.81
N ALA A 13 -2.34 -10.82 -24.45
CA ALA A 13 -2.78 -11.36 -23.15
C ALA A 13 -2.25 -12.79 -22.90
N ARG A 14 -2.40 -13.70 -23.89
CA ARG A 14 -1.85 -15.06 -23.80
C ARG A 14 -0.33 -15.09 -23.72
N SER A 15 0.36 -14.20 -24.43
CA SER A 15 1.83 -14.12 -24.36
C SER A 15 2.29 -13.69 -22.97
N LEU A 16 1.57 -12.76 -22.35
CA LEU A 16 1.83 -12.31 -20.96
C LEU A 16 1.58 -13.46 -19.96
N GLU A 17 0.46 -14.18 -20.09
CA GLU A 17 0.17 -15.35 -19.26
C GLU A 17 1.27 -16.41 -19.36
N HIS A 18 1.67 -16.77 -20.60
CA HIS A 18 2.74 -17.76 -20.83
C HIS A 18 4.09 -17.33 -20.30
N ALA A 19 4.40 -16.04 -20.30
CA ALA A 19 5.66 -15.52 -19.78
C ALA A 19 5.67 -15.48 -18.26
N LEU A 20 4.55 -15.11 -17.63
CA LEU A 20 4.50 -14.81 -16.20
C LEU A 20 4.10 -15.99 -15.32
N ALA A 21 3.29 -16.93 -15.81
CA ALA A 21 2.87 -18.12 -15.06
C ALA A 21 4.03 -19.04 -14.65
N PRO A 22 5.04 -19.34 -15.50
CA PRO A 22 6.18 -20.18 -15.12
C PRO A 22 7.05 -19.59 -13.99
N LEU A 23 6.92 -18.29 -13.73
CA LEU A 23 7.62 -17.60 -12.64
C LEU A 23 6.93 -17.79 -11.26
N GLY A 24 5.95 -18.69 -11.17
CA GLY A 24 5.21 -18.98 -9.93
C GLY A 24 4.07 -18.00 -9.66
N ASN A 25 3.57 -17.32 -10.70
CA ASN A 25 2.44 -16.41 -10.59
C ASN A 25 1.14 -17.07 -11.04
N THR A 26 0.02 -16.68 -10.43
CA THR A 26 -1.31 -16.88 -10.98
C THR A 26 -1.68 -15.64 -11.77
N VAL A 27 -1.98 -15.80 -13.06
CA VAL A 27 -2.31 -14.68 -13.95
C VAL A 27 -3.77 -14.77 -14.33
N GLU A 28 -4.50 -13.68 -14.15
CA GLU A 28 -5.88 -13.51 -14.59
C GLU A 28 -5.92 -12.39 -15.62
N ALA A 29 -6.56 -12.64 -16.77
CA ALA A 29 -6.61 -11.68 -17.86
C ALA A 29 -8.05 -11.27 -18.16
N PHE A 30 -8.26 -9.97 -18.35
CA PHE A 30 -9.52 -9.37 -18.76
C PHE A 30 -9.31 -8.44 -19.94
N ALA A 31 -10.30 -8.41 -20.84
CA ALA A 31 -10.22 -7.62 -22.07
C ALA A 31 -10.80 -6.20 -21.94
N THR A 32 -11.49 -5.91 -20.85
CA THR A 32 -12.21 -4.64 -20.65
C THR A 32 -11.97 -4.07 -19.25
N ARG A 33 -12.12 -2.74 -19.14
CA ARG A 33 -12.11 -2.05 -17.84
C ARG A 33 -13.25 -2.53 -16.94
N ALA A 34 -14.42 -2.78 -17.52
CA ALA A 34 -15.59 -3.22 -16.77
C ALA A 34 -15.35 -4.56 -16.07
N GLU A 35 -14.77 -5.55 -16.75
CA GLU A 35 -14.39 -6.83 -16.17
C GLU A 35 -13.33 -6.69 -15.11
N ALA A 36 -12.26 -5.92 -15.41
CA ALA A 36 -11.20 -5.65 -14.46
C ALA A 36 -11.71 -4.95 -13.19
N ARG A 37 -12.61 -3.96 -13.33
CA ARG A 37 -13.26 -3.27 -12.20
C ARG A 37 -14.07 -4.22 -11.34
N ALA A 38 -14.80 -5.16 -11.95
CA ALA A 38 -15.56 -6.18 -11.22
C ALA A 38 -14.63 -7.12 -10.43
N ALA A 39 -13.53 -7.57 -11.03
CA ALA A 39 -12.54 -8.40 -10.35
C ALA A 39 -11.88 -7.64 -9.17
N LEU A 40 -11.44 -6.41 -9.38
CA LEU A 40 -10.80 -5.56 -8.38
C LEU A 40 -11.73 -5.15 -7.22
N ALA A 41 -13.04 -5.28 -7.38
CA ALA A 41 -13.99 -5.05 -6.30
C ALA A 41 -14.03 -6.19 -5.27
N HIS A 42 -13.68 -7.40 -5.68
CA HIS A 42 -13.81 -8.61 -4.85
C HIS A 42 -12.48 -9.30 -4.55
N ASP A 43 -11.48 -9.10 -5.40
CA ASP A 43 -10.20 -9.78 -5.32
C ASP A 43 -9.04 -8.80 -5.08
N ARG A 44 -7.91 -9.34 -4.54
CA ARG A 44 -6.67 -8.61 -4.37
C ARG A 44 -5.61 -9.18 -5.30
N PHE A 45 -4.87 -8.29 -5.91
CA PHE A 45 -3.76 -8.61 -6.80
C PHE A 45 -2.45 -8.01 -6.28
N ASP A 46 -1.35 -8.66 -6.60
CA ASP A 46 -0.01 -8.22 -6.19
C ASP A 46 0.61 -7.24 -7.21
N LEU A 47 0.11 -7.27 -8.46
CA LEU A 47 0.50 -6.39 -9.56
C LEU A 47 -0.59 -6.35 -10.61
N ILE A 48 -0.80 -5.19 -11.22
CA ILE A 48 -1.67 -4.98 -12.37
C ILE A 48 -0.81 -4.62 -13.58
N LEU A 49 -0.99 -5.32 -14.70
CA LEU A 49 -0.49 -4.95 -16.02
C LEU A 49 -1.65 -4.34 -16.79
N LEU A 50 -1.54 -3.10 -17.22
CA LEU A 50 -2.65 -2.31 -17.74
C LEU A 50 -2.34 -1.75 -19.13
N ASP A 51 -3.10 -2.16 -20.16
CA ASP A 51 -3.15 -1.39 -21.40
C ASP A 51 -4.05 -0.16 -21.25
N LEU A 52 -3.67 0.92 -21.89
CA LEU A 52 -4.45 2.15 -21.93
C LEU A 52 -5.51 2.14 -23.04
N GLY A 53 -5.28 1.40 -24.14
CA GLY A 53 -6.12 1.36 -25.32
C GLY A 53 -7.26 0.35 -25.25
N LEU A 54 -8.05 0.34 -24.17
CA LEU A 54 -9.11 -0.64 -23.97
C LEU A 54 -10.39 -0.28 -24.77
N PRO A 55 -11.19 -1.28 -25.21
CA PRO A 55 -12.35 -1.05 -26.09
C PRO A 55 -13.49 -0.26 -25.41
N ASP A 56 -13.54 -0.28 -24.07
CA ASP A 56 -14.57 0.39 -23.28
C ASP A 56 -14.07 1.68 -22.60
N GLY A 57 -12.88 2.20 -23.01
CA GLY A 57 -12.36 3.52 -22.65
C GLY A 57 -10.91 3.55 -22.23
N ASP A 58 -10.44 4.68 -21.72
CA ASP A 58 -9.02 4.87 -21.35
C ASP A 58 -8.66 4.14 -20.06
N GLY A 59 -7.57 3.34 -20.08
CA GLY A 59 -7.04 2.65 -18.91
C GLY A 59 -6.58 3.60 -17.80
N LEU A 60 -6.21 4.85 -18.13
CA LEU A 60 -5.85 5.86 -17.13
C LEU A 60 -7.02 6.19 -16.19
N GLU A 61 -8.26 6.12 -16.65
CA GLU A 61 -9.42 6.32 -15.77
C GLU A 61 -9.54 5.22 -14.73
N LEU A 62 -9.25 3.96 -15.09
CA LEU A 62 -9.22 2.85 -14.13
C LEU A 62 -8.10 3.03 -13.10
N LEU A 63 -6.93 3.49 -13.53
CA LEU A 63 -5.81 3.80 -12.63
C LEU A 63 -6.20 4.89 -11.63
N ALA A 64 -6.80 5.99 -12.11
CA ALA A 64 -7.27 7.07 -11.25
C ALA A 64 -8.29 6.57 -10.20
N GLU A 65 -9.29 5.79 -10.64
CA GLU A 65 -10.28 5.18 -9.74
C GLU A 65 -9.64 4.30 -8.65
N LEU A 66 -8.62 3.54 -8.99
CA LEU A 66 -7.87 2.73 -8.01
C LEU A 66 -7.19 3.61 -6.98
N ARG A 67 -6.52 4.65 -7.41
CA ARG A 67 -5.79 5.58 -6.51
C ARG A 67 -6.75 6.40 -5.63
N ASP A 68 -7.88 6.82 -6.16
CA ASP A 68 -8.92 7.53 -5.40
C ASP A 68 -9.53 6.67 -4.27
N ARG A 69 -9.56 5.35 -4.46
CA ARG A 69 -9.99 4.38 -3.42
C ARG A 69 -8.87 4.03 -2.43
N GLY A 70 -7.68 4.63 -2.58
CA GLY A 70 -6.52 4.31 -1.76
C GLY A 70 -5.87 2.96 -2.09
N ASP A 71 -6.19 2.36 -3.24
CA ASP A 71 -5.54 1.13 -3.67
C ASP A 71 -4.10 1.44 -4.12
N THR A 72 -3.14 0.83 -3.45
CA THR A 72 -1.70 1.00 -3.68
C THR A 72 -1.09 -0.19 -4.44
N THR A 73 -1.90 -1.07 -5.01
CA THR A 73 -1.44 -2.16 -5.86
C THR A 73 -0.55 -1.60 -6.98
N PRO A 74 0.68 -2.13 -7.16
CA PRO A 74 1.55 -1.67 -8.22
C PRO A 74 0.90 -1.81 -9.59
N VAL A 75 1.08 -0.81 -10.45
CA VAL A 75 0.57 -0.81 -11.83
C VAL A 75 1.71 -0.61 -12.80
N LEU A 76 1.88 -1.57 -13.72
CA LEU A 76 2.74 -1.47 -14.90
C LEU A 76 1.86 -1.17 -16.11
N ILE A 77 2.03 0.01 -16.69
CA ILE A 77 1.33 0.38 -17.91
C ILE A 77 2.02 -0.28 -19.12
N LEU A 78 1.24 -0.96 -19.98
CA LEU A 78 1.68 -1.56 -21.23
C LEU A 78 0.87 -0.88 -22.36
N THR A 79 1.51 -0.07 -23.22
CA THR A 79 0.74 0.62 -24.26
C THR A 79 1.57 1.00 -25.46
N ALA A 80 0.89 1.15 -26.62
CA ALA A 80 1.47 1.67 -27.85
C ALA A 80 1.59 3.20 -27.86
N ARG A 81 1.06 3.90 -26.85
CA ARG A 81 1.16 5.36 -26.73
C ARG A 81 2.58 5.74 -26.33
N ASP A 82 3.31 6.33 -27.28
CA ASP A 82 4.75 6.59 -27.17
C ASP A 82 5.06 8.04 -26.79
N ALA A 83 4.03 8.90 -26.70
CA ALA A 83 4.19 10.30 -26.36
C ALA A 83 4.75 10.46 -24.94
N VAL A 84 5.72 11.34 -24.77
CA VAL A 84 6.31 11.66 -23.46
C VAL A 84 5.22 12.14 -22.49
N ASP A 85 4.24 12.88 -22.99
CA ASP A 85 3.11 13.41 -22.22
C ASP A 85 2.22 12.29 -21.64
N ASP A 86 1.96 11.21 -22.39
CA ASP A 86 1.18 10.07 -21.91
C ASP A 86 1.92 9.30 -20.80
N ARG A 87 3.24 9.18 -20.93
CA ARG A 87 4.09 8.53 -19.91
C ARG A 87 4.14 9.34 -18.63
N VAL A 88 4.30 10.67 -18.74
CA VAL A 88 4.27 11.58 -17.60
C VAL A 88 2.91 11.53 -16.91
N SER A 89 1.83 11.62 -17.68
CA SER A 89 0.46 11.57 -17.14
C SER A 89 0.16 10.26 -16.40
N GLY A 90 0.59 9.12 -16.94
CA GLY A 90 0.42 7.82 -16.28
C GLY A 90 1.18 7.71 -14.96
N LEU A 91 2.41 8.21 -14.92
CA LEU A 91 3.24 8.21 -13.70
C LEU A 91 2.71 9.20 -12.65
N ASP A 92 2.28 10.38 -13.07
CA ASP A 92 1.67 11.41 -12.19
C ASP A 92 0.35 10.92 -11.58
N LEU A 93 -0.42 10.11 -12.32
CA LEU A 93 -1.63 9.43 -11.82
C LEU A 93 -1.32 8.26 -10.87
N GLY A 94 -0.04 7.94 -10.68
CA GLY A 94 0.38 6.93 -9.71
C GLY A 94 0.63 5.54 -10.29
N ALA A 95 0.93 5.39 -11.58
CA ALA A 95 1.55 4.18 -12.12
C ALA A 95 2.97 4.01 -11.55
N ASP A 96 3.39 2.77 -11.33
CA ASP A 96 4.70 2.47 -10.74
C ASP A 96 5.79 2.25 -11.79
N ASP A 97 5.42 1.90 -13.03
CA ASP A 97 6.33 1.81 -14.19
C ASP A 97 5.53 1.81 -15.50
N TYR A 98 6.25 1.96 -16.60
CA TYR A 98 5.71 2.07 -17.95
C TYR A 98 6.55 1.26 -18.93
N LEU A 99 5.90 0.53 -19.84
CA LEU A 99 6.55 -0.28 -20.88
C LEU A 99 5.85 -0.09 -22.23
N ALA A 100 6.58 0.51 -23.16
CA ALA A 100 6.05 0.77 -24.51
C ALA A 100 5.98 -0.51 -25.36
N LYS A 101 4.90 -0.69 -26.10
CA LYS A 101 4.75 -1.73 -27.15
C LYS A 101 5.42 -1.26 -28.45
N PRO A 102 6.19 -2.13 -29.16
CA PRO A 102 6.48 -3.52 -28.84
C PRO A 102 7.61 -3.66 -27.81
N PHE A 103 7.50 -4.59 -26.89
CA PHE A 103 8.48 -4.88 -25.86
C PHE A 103 9.02 -6.31 -25.94
N SER A 104 10.18 -6.56 -25.35
CA SER A 104 10.69 -7.91 -25.17
C SER A 104 10.13 -8.56 -23.92
N ILE A 105 9.90 -9.88 -23.98
CA ILE A 105 9.46 -10.65 -22.80
C ILE A 105 10.49 -10.53 -21.66
N ALA A 106 11.78 -10.54 -21.96
CA ALA A 106 12.83 -10.40 -20.95
C ALA A 106 12.76 -9.06 -20.22
N GLU A 107 12.43 -7.95 -20.91
CA GLU A 107 12.24 -6.64 -20.30
C GLU A 107 11.00 -6.62 -19.42
N LEU A 108 9.87 -7.13 -19.92
CA LEU A 108 8.63 -7.27 -19.15
C LEU A 108 8.88 -8.02 -17.83
N GLU A 109 9.48 -9.22 -17.91
CA GLU A 109 9.78 -10.03 -16.73
C GLU A 109 10.69 -9.32 -15.73
N ALA A 110 11.70 -8.57 -16.21
CA ALA A 110 12.60 -7.83 -15.35
C ALA A 110 11.84 -6.73 -14.57
N ARG A 111 10.93 -6.00 -15.25
CA ARG A 111 10.10 -4.96 -14.64
C ARG A 111 9.08 -5.55 -13.65
N VAL A 112 8.40 -6.63 -14.02
CA VAL A 112 7.47 -7.35 -13.15
C VAL A 112 8.19 -7.82 -11.87
N ARG A 113 9.36 -8.47 -11.99
CA ARG A 113 10.16 -8.86 -10.82
C ARG A 113 10.57 -7.66 -9.95
N ALA A 114 10.92 -6.53 -10.56
CA ALA A 114 11.31 -5.33 -9.83
C ALA A 114 10.13 -4.73 -9.05
N LEU A 115 8.95 -4.66 -9.66
CA LEU A 115 7.74 -4.15 -9.03
C LEU A 115 7.25 -5.06 -7.90
N LEU A 116 7.20 -6.37 -8.12
CA LEU A 116 6.82 -7.34 -7.08
C LEU A 116 7.80 -7.31 -5.89
N ARG A 117 9.10 -7.19 -6.14
CA ARG A 117 10.10 -7.03 -5.08
C ARG A 117 9.88 -5.75 -4.27
N ARG A 118 9.58 -4.61 -4.93
CA ARG A 118 9.26 -3.34 -4.26
C ARG A 118 8.00 -3.44 -3.42
N SER A 119 6.97 -4.12 -3.94
CA SER A 119 5.73 -4.38 -3.23
C SER A 119 5.96 -5.23 -1.98
N GLN A 120 6.76 -6.30 -2.10
CA GLN A 120 7.16 -7.13 -0.95
C GLN A 120 7.98 -6.35 0.07
N GLN A 121 8.94 -5.54 -0.38
CA GLN A 121 9.72 -4.68 0.52
C GLN A 121 8.86 -3.61 1.21
N ARG A 122 7.82 -3.10 0.55
CA ARG A 122 6.81 -2.24 1.19
C ARG A 122 6.01 -3.02 2.25
N SER A 123 5.65 -4.27 1.98
CA SER A 123 5.00 -5.16 2.94
C SER A 123 5.92 -5.54 4.11
N ASP A 124 7.20 -5.81 3.84
CA ASP A 124 8.21 -6.10 4.87
C ASP A 124 8.58 -4.85 5.70
N ASN A 125 8.35 -3.66 5.17
CA ASN A 125 8.62 -2.40 5.86
C ASN A 125 7.44 -1.89 6.70
N ARG A 126 6.30 -2.58 6.68
CA ARG A 126 5.18 -2.27 7.57
C ARG A 126 5.53 -2.61 9.00
N LEU A 127 5.44 -1.61 9.85
CA LEU A 127 5.55 -1.82 11.29
C LEU A 127 4.29 -2.54 11.79
N ARG A 128 4.44 -3.66 12.51
CA ARG A 128 3.30 -4.45 12.99
C ARG A 128 3.47 -4.88 14.44
N HIS A 129 2.36 -4.92 15.18
CA HIS A 129 2.23 -5.59 16.45
C HIS A 129 0.80 -6.10 16.63
N GLY A 130 0.63 -7.42 16.66
CA GLY A 130 -0.70 -8.02 16.62
C GLY A 130 -1.52 -7.54 15.41
N PRO A 131 -2.78 -7.14 15.61
CA PRO A 131 -3.66 -6.68 14.54
C PRO A 131 -3.38 -5.24 14.05
N LEU A 132 -2.52 -4.47 14.74
CA LEU A 132 -2.18 -3.09 14.38
C LEU A 132 -0.99 -3.05 13.43
N ALA A 133 -1.14 -2.36 12.30
CA ALA A 133 -0.08 -2.12 11.35
C ALA A 133 0.01 -0.64 10.97
N PHE A 134 1.21 -0.19 10.63
CA PHE A 134 1.48 1.13 10.09
C PHE A 134 2.40 0.99 8.87
N ASP A 135 2.04 1.64 7.79
CA ASP A 135 2.82 1.70 6.56
C ASP A 135 3.57 3.04 6.47
N PRO A 136 4.90 3.04 6.67
CA PRO A 136 5.69 4.27 6.58
C PRO A 136 5.70 4.91 5.18
N ALA A 137 5.45 4.13 4.12
CA ALA A 137 5.48 4.64 2.75
C ALA A 137 4.23 5.48 2.42
N THR A 138 3.07 5.10 2.96
CA THR A 138 1.80 5.81 2.77
C THR A 138 1.44 6.70 3.95
N GLY A 139 2.10 6.52 5.11
CA GLY A 139 1.76 7.21 6.36
C GLY A 139 0.38 6.80 6.91
N SER A 140 -0.09 5.59 6.60
CA SER A 140 -1.41 5.09 6.98
C SER A 140 -1.33 3.97 8.01
N ALA A 141 -2.39 3.82 8.81
CA ALA A 141 -2.53 2.75 9.77
C ALA A 141 -3.71 1.84 9.43
N SER A 142 -3.62 0.56 9.84
CA SER A 142 -4.72 -0.40 9.77
C SER A 142 -4.83 -1.19 11.06
N LEU A 143 -6.06 -1.63 11.37
CA LEU A 143 -6.37 -2.50 12.49
C LEU A 143 -7.19 -3.67 11.97
N GLU A 144 -6.73 -4.92 12.20
CA GLU A 144 -7.35 -6.12 11.61
C GLU A 144 -7.50 -6.04 10.08
N GLU A 145 -6.46 -5.50 9.39
CA GLU A 145 -6.43 -5.23 7.95
C GLU A 145 -7.43 -4.15 7.45
N ALA A 146 -8.31 -3.62 8.31
CA ALA A 146 -9.19 -2.52 7.98
C ALA A 146 -8.46 -1.16 8.14
N PRO A 147 -8.66 -0.19 7.24
CA PRO A 147 -8.07 1.13 7.39
C PRO A 147 -8.48 1.78 8.72
N LEU A 148 -7.49 2.29 9.47
CA LEU A 148 -7.69 3.01 10.72
C LEU A 148 -7.49 4.50 10.47
N GLU A 149 -8.60 5.22 10.28
CA GLU A 149 -8.56 6.67 10.08
C GLU A 149 -8.20 7.39 11.38
N LEU A 150 -7.02 7.99 11.38
CA LEU A 150 -6.47 8.72 12.51
C LEU A 150 -5.97 10.10 12.07
N PRO A 151 -6.12 11.14 12.92
CA PRO A 151 -5.44 12.42 12.72
C PRO A 151 -3.91 12.23 12.69
N ARG A 152 -3.21 13.09 11.96
CA ARG A 152 -1.75 12.99 11.73
C ARG A 152 -0.93 12.72 13.01
N ARG A 153 -1.23 13.37 14.13
CA ARG A 153 -0.49 13.18 15.39
C ARG A 153 -0.77 11.81 16.03
N GLU A 154 -1.95 11.26 15.85
CA GLU A 154 -2.26 9.90 16.30
C GLU A 154 -1.56 8.85 15.43
N LEU A 155 -1.43 9.08 14.10
CA LEU A 155 -0.62 8.25 13.20
C LEU A 155 0.85 8.23 13.61
N LEU A 156 1.44 9.40 13.93
CA LEU A 156 2.81 9.50 14.42
C LEU A 156 3.00 8.77 15.77
N LEU A 157 1.97 8.76 16.63
CA LEU A 157 1.99 8.00 17.87
C LEU A 157 1.97 6.48 17.61
N VAL A 158 1.11 6.02 16.70
CA VAL A 158 1.08 4.61 16.26
C VAL A 158 2.43 4.17 15.72
N GLU A 159 3.01 4.96 14.81
CA GLU A 159 4.34 4.70 14.27
C GLU A 159 5.40 4.62 15.39
N GLY A 160 5.43 5.60 16.30
CA GLY A 160 6.38 5.64 17.41
C GLY A 160 6.26 4.45 18.35
N LEU A 161 5.04 3.98 18.64
CA LEU A 161 4.81 2.80 19.46
C LEU A 161 5.22 1.50 18.75
N LEU A 162 4.93 1.39 17.46
CA LEU A 162 5.27 0.21 16.65
C LEU A 162 6.77 0.08 16.40
N LEU A 163 7.50 1.19 16.26
CA LEU A 163 8.98 1.18 16.20
C LEU A 163 9.63 0.60 17.47
N HIS A 164 8.91 0.65 18.59
CA HIS A 164 9.34 0.10 19.87
C HIS A 164 8.52 -1.13 20.26
N ALA A 165 7.93 -1.84 19.29
CA ALA A 165 7.11 -3.02 19.57
C ALA A 165 7.87 -4.03 20.45
N GLY A 166 7.22 -4.51 21.52
CA GLY A 166 7.84 -5.40 22.51
C GLY A 166 8.75 -4.70 23.54
N SER A 167 9.03 -3.40 23.41
CA SER A 167 9.83 -2.61 24.34
C SER A 167 9.12 -1.32 24.76
N ILE A 168 9.71 -0.57 25.69
CA ILE A 168 9.16 0.72 26.11
C ILE A 168 9.59 1.79 25.11
N ALA A 169 8.61 2.45 24.48
CA ALA A 169 8.84 3.66 23.70
C ALA A 169 9.11 4.82 24.68
N PRO A 170 10.32 5.42 24.67
CA PRO A 170 10.65 6.51 25.58
C PRO A 170 9.72 7.71 25.39
N ARG A 171 9.29 8.34 26.49
CA ARG A 171 8.41 9.50 26.45
C ARG A 171 8.94 10.61 25.52
N GLU A 172 10.22 10.96 25.69
CA GLU A 172 10.88 12.00 24.92
C GLU A 172 10.93 11.69 23.41
N ALA A 173 11.09 10.40 23.05
CA ALA A 173 11.09 9.98 21.65
C ALA A 173 9.70 10.15 21.02
N LEU A 174 8.63 9.82 21.76
CA LEU A 174 7.26 10.02 21.31
C LEU A 174 6.91 11.51 21.21
N GLU A 175 7.26 12.31 22.22
CA GLU A 175 7.04 13.76 22.22
C GLU A 175 7.75 14.43 21.02
N ARG A 176 9.02 14.11 20.78
CA ARG A 176 9.78 14.62 19.65
C ARG A 176 9.15 14.25 18.30
N ARG A 177 8.62 13.05 18.18
CA ARG A 177 7.95 12.59 16.97
C ARG A 177 6.62 13.31 16.73
N LEU A 178 5.83 13.54 17.77
CA LEU A 178 4.50 14.17 17.65
C LEU A 178 4.58 15.69 17.48
N PHE A 179 5.53 16.33 18.11
CA PHE A 179 5.56 17.78 18.29
C PHE A 179 6.81 18.44 17.71
N GLY A 180 7.84 17.65 17.34
CA GLY A 180 9.11 18.21 16.86
C GLY A 180 9.82 18.99 17.97
N PHE A 181 10.09 20.27 17.70
CA PHE A 181 10.71 21.20 18.66
C PHE A 181 9.69 22.22 19.21
N ASP A 182 8.39 22.01 18.95
CA ASP A 182 7.35 22.90 19.50
C ASP A 182 7.29 22.75 21.02
N GLU A 183 7.22 23.87 21.73
CA GLU A 183 6.92 23.88 23.17
C GLU A 183 5.47 23.44 23.37
N VAL A 184 5.26 22.25 23.90
CA VAL A 184 3.93 21.69 24.17
C VAL A 184 3.72 21.59 25.67
N GLY A 185 2.46 21.81 26.09
CA GLY A 185 2.08 21.64 27.49
C GLY A 185 2.40 20.25 28.03
N THR A 186 2.71 20.15 29.28
CA THR A 186 3.24 18.98 30.01
C THR A 186 2.44 17.68 29.82
N ASN A 187 1.15 17.77 29.43
CA ASN A 187 0.24 16.62 29.29
C ASN A 187 -0.25 16.38 27.85
N ALA A 188 0.42 16.96 26.84
CA ALA A 188 -0.05 16.86 25.47
C ALA A 188 -0.01 15.42 24.95
N LEU A 189 1.07 14.66 25.26
CA LEU A 189 1.21 13.27 24.85
C LEU A 189 0.12 12.38 25.46
N GLU A 190 -0.22 12.58 26.72
CA GLU A 190 -1.26 11.83 27.44
C GLU A 190 -2.64 11.92 26.75
N VAL A 191 -2.94 13.06 26.17
CA VAL A 191 -4.21 13.26 25.44
C VAL A 191 -4.26 12.33 24.21
N TYR A 192 -3.19 12.25 23.42
CA TYR A 192 -3.13 11.39 22.26
C TYR A 192 -3.07 9.90 22.66
N VAL A 193 -2.35 9.55 23.69
CA VAL A 193 -2.34 8.18 24.25
C VAL A 193 -3.75 7.77 24.70
N SER A 194 -4.48 8.67 25.38
CA SER A 194 -5.84 8.42 25.83
C SER A 194 -6.80 8.21 24.64
N ARG A 195 -6.68 9.02 23.58
CA ARG A 195 -7.49 8.87 22.36
C ARG A 195 -7.17 7.55 21.65
N LEU A 196 -5.90 7.23 21.48
CA LEU A 196 -5.49 5.99 20.82
C LEU A 196 -5.94 4.75 21.61
N ARG A 197 -5.89 4.77 22.93
CA ARG A 197 -6.45 3.70 23.79
C ARG A 197 -7.93 3.44 23.50
N LYS A 198 -8.72 4.49 23.27
CA LYS A 198 -10.15 4.35 22.93
C LYS A 198 -10.34 3.69 21.57
N ARG A 199 -9.46 4.00 20.61
CA ARG A 199 -9.51 3.41 19.25
C ARG A 199 -9.11 1.93 19.24
N LEU A 200 -8.16 1.56 20.11
CA LEU A 200 -7.69 0.17 20.23
C LEU A 200 -8.56 -0.70 21.15
N LYS A 201 -9.60 -0.15 21.76
CA LYS A 201 -10.48 -0.92 22.64
C LYS A 201 -11.16 -2.07 21.89
N GLY A 202 -10.97 -3.30 22.39
CA GLY A 202 -11.56 -4.51 21.77
C GLY A 202 -10.70 -5.15 20.69
N SER A 203 -9.54 -4.60 20.33
CA SER A 203 -8.62 -5.15 19.33
C SER A 203 -7.63 -6.18 19.88
N GLY A 204 -7.69 -6.52 21.17
CA GLY A 204 -6.68 -7.37 21.80
C GLY A 204 -5.35 -6.66 22.10
N LEU A 205 -5.31 -5.32 21.94
CA LEU A 205 -4.11 -4.51 22.23
C LEU A 205 -4.39 -3.49 23.32
N ARG A 206 -3.34 -3.22 24.11
CA ARG A 206 -3.36 -2.12 25.07
C ARG A 206 -2.06 -1.31 25.09
N ILE A 207 -2.16 -0.05 25.48
CA ILE A 207 -0.99 0.82 25.69
C ILE A 207 -0.78 0.94 27.21
N ARG A 208 0.30 0.34 27.72
CA ARG A 208 0.67 0.42 29.12
C ARG A 208 1.57 1.61 29.39
N THR A 209 1.31 2.33 30.50
CA THR A 209 2.16 3.44 30.96
C THR A 209 3.22 2.92 31.90
N PHE A 210 4.48 3.28 31.65
CA PHE A 210 5.60 3.09 32.55
C PHE A 210 6.02 4.46 33.07
N ARG A 211 5.65 4.76 34.32
CA ARG A 211 5.89 6.08 34.93
C ARG A 211 7.35 6.49 34.83
N GLY A 212 7.63 7.70 34.35
CA GLY A 212 8.97 8.25 34.16
C GLY A 212 9.77 7.67 32.98
N LEU A 213 9.28 6.61 32.31
CA LEU A 213 9.99 5.97 31.20
C LEU A 213 9.28 6.17 29.86
N GLY A 214 7.97 5.94 29.78
CA GLY A 214 7.24 6.05 28.52
C GLY A 214 6.06 5.08 28.44
N TYR A 215 5.82 4.57 27.23
CA TYR A 215 4.65 3.74 26.91
C TYR A 215 5.07 2.48 26.17
N ARG A 216 4.32 1.41 26.35
CA ARG A 216 4.50 0.17 25.58
C ARG A 216 3.18 -0.30 25.02
N LEU A 217 3.21 -0.64 23.74
CA LEU A 217 2.14 -1.37 23.07
C LEU A 217 2.34 -2.86 23.39
N GLU A 218 1.33 -3.52 23.92
CA GLU A 218 1.36 -4.93 24.30
C GLU A 218 0.00 -5.58 24.07
N ASP A 219 0.02 -6.91 23.96
CA ASP A 219 -1.22 -7.66 23.84
C ASP A 219 -2.04 -7.52 25.14
N ASP A 220 -3.36 -7.34 24.97
CA ASP A 220 -4.30 -7.30 26.09
C ASP A 220 -4.61 -8.75 26.47
N ALA A 221 -3.75 -9.35 27.28
CA ALA A 221 -4.03 -10.65 27.87
C ALA A 221 -5.25 -10.49 28.77
N GLY A 222 -6.40 -11.02 28.32
CA GLY A 222 -7.65 -11.02 29.03
C GLY A 222 -7.59 -11.69 30.42
#